data_6c077c9fc243f9e56b3e5b89a959992e
#
_entry.id   6c077c9fc243f9e56b3e5b89a959992e
#
_cell.length_a   1.000
_cell.length_b   1.000
_cell.length_c   1.000
_cell.angle_alpha   90.00
_cell.angle_beta   90.00
_cell.angle_gamma   90.00
#
_symmetry.space_group_name_H-M   'P 1'
#
loop_
_entity.id
_entity.type
_entity.pdbx_description
1 polymer ?
#
loop_
_entity_poly.entity_id
_entity_poly.type
_entity_poly.pdbx_seq_one_letter_code
_entity_poly.pdbx_strand_id
1 'polypeptide(L)'
;MTDAASSEATAPAMTADIGAAANPRVPATQAIQSFFRANFALLSAGVLLPNILSLATLISFVDFGLPPRTGCIFLYATLAACARLVPFGVSAVLFAAIVGFDVVSTLSLMFGLAPSELMAALGHAQRIHFFSSPLYATMIAVVTVSTVSTLYFLYRRQTLARGSINALAIAVLALAALDYYSNVSAHYRFGSLVGRNKPMASAIDVSGFRAAAGVNGRNVVVVVAESLGYLINPKLRELIAAPLNDPRIAKNYVVTSGHTVYYGATTAAEMRELCDTRVAYGEFVPKNGQSCLPDILHSRGYTSIAVHAYTGGMFERKEWYPKVGFDKEYFGEDLAPQT
;
A
#
# COMPACT_ATOMS: atom_id res chain seq x y z
N MET A 1 71.90 -41.40 74.54
CA MET A 1 72.69 -40.17 74.54
C MET A 1 72.62 -39.56 73.18
N THR A 2 72.05 -38.54 73.06
CA THR A 2 72.20 -37.28 72.31
C THR A 2 70.84 -36.86 71.74
N ASP A 3 70.50 -35.67 72.18
CA ASP A 3 69.34 -34.84 71.87
C ASP A 3 69.21 -34.54 70.39
N ALA A 4 68.02 -34.46 69.86
CA ALA A 4 67.71 -33.87 68.64
C ALA A 4 66.57 -32.81 68.83
N ALA A 5 66.97 -31.57 68.82
CA ALA A 5 66.09 -30.40 68.89
C ALA A 5 65.15 -30.29 67.72
N SER A 6 63.84 -30.10 68.00
CA SER A 6 62.83 -29.76 67.05
C SER A 6 62.88 -28.27 66.73
N SER A 7 63.05 -27.91 65.47
CA SER A 7 62.92 -26.56 64.94
C SER A 7 61.51 -26.39 64.34
N GLU A 8 60.65 -25.70 65.02
CA GLU A 8 59.37 -25.21 64.49
C GLU A 8 59.62 -24.08 63.47
N ALA A 9 59.31 -24.33 62.21
CA ALA A 9 59.33 -23.33 61.18
C ALA A 9 57.89 -22.70 61.08
N THR A 10 57.82 -21.49 61.57
CA THR A 10 56.59 -20.65 61.45
C THR A 10 56.43 -20.18 59.99
N ALA A 11 55.42 -20.68 59.27
CA ALA A 11 55.07 -20.21 57.96
C ALA A 11 54.33 -18.85 58.06
N PRO A 12 54.62 -17.83 57.22
CA PRO A 12 53.90 -16.60 57.21
C PRO A 12 52.51 -16.80 56.55
N ALA A 13 51.48 -16.33 57.24
CA ALA A 13 50.11 -16.28 56.72
C ALA A 13 50.05 -15.27 55.58
N MET A 14 49.89 -15.76 54.36
CA MET A 14 49.64 -14.99 53.18
C MET A 14 48.16 -14.65 53.12
N THR A 15 47.76 -13.50 53.67
CA THR A 15 46.44 -12.89 53.49
C THR A 15 46.31 -12.45 52.04
N ALA A 16 45.68 -13.27 51.23
CA ALA A 16 45.22 -12.91 49.90
C ALA A 16 44.08 -11.91 50.03
N ASP A 17 44.41 -10.63 49.90
CA ASP A 17 43.43 -9.57 49.76
C ASP A 17 42.76 -9.66 48.38
N ILE A 18 41.68 -10.47 48.28
CA ILE A 18 40.84 -10.53 47.08
C ILE A 18 39.97 -9.29 47.10
N GLY A 19 40.59 -8.15 46.80
CA GLY A 19 39.87 -6.95 46.40
C GLY A 19 39.11 -7.19 45.12
N ALA A 20 37.89 -7.73 45.27
CA ALA A 20 36.94 -7.74 44.16
C ALA A 20 36.67 -6.30 43.75
N ALA A 21 37.40 -5.82 42.77
CA ALA A 21 37.11 -4.54 42.13
C ALA A 21 35.70 -4.62 41.56
N ALA A 22 34.73 -4.12 42.31
CA ALA A 22 33.36 -3.96 41.85
C ALA A 22 33.39 -3.11 40.59
N ASN A 23 33.20 -3.78 39.45
CA ASN A 23 33.13 -3.13 38.16
C ASN A 23 31.99 -2.08 38.24
N PRO A 24 32.26 -0.78 38.07
CA PRO A 24 31.25 0.25 38.24
C PRO A 24 30.12 -0.03 37.28
N ARG A 25 28.93 -0.38 37.79
CA ARG A 25 27.73 -0.63 36.99
C ARG A 25 27.42 0.68 36.25
N VAL A 26 27.65 0.67 34.93
CA VAL A 26 27.25 1.77 34.04
C VAL A 26 25.77 2.05 34.28
N PRO A 27 25.37 3.27 34.58
CA PRO A 27 23.96 3.63 34.77
C PRO A 27 23.14 3.19 33.57
N ALA A 28 21.97 2.60 33.77
CA ALA A 28 21.13 2.08 32.67
C ALA A 28 20.87 3.13 31.58
N THR A 29 20.74 4.39 31.97
CA THR A 29 20.58 5.52 31.03
C THR A 29 21.79 5.71 30.11
N GLN A 30 23.01 5.57 30.62
CA GLN A 30 24.23 5.67 29.81
C GLN A 30 24.38 4.47 28.87
N ALA A 31 24.03 3.26 29.33
CA ALA A 31 24.04 2.08 28.52
C ALA A 31 23.04 2.20 27.35
N ILE A 32 21.84 2.70 27.61
CA ILE A 32 20.81 2.97 26.58
C ILE A 32 21.30 4.02 25.57
N GLN A 33 21.84 5.13 26.04
CA GLN A 33 22.35 6.18 25.15
C GLN A 33 23.51 5.70 24.28
N SER A 34 24.43 4.93 24.84
CA SER A 34 25.55 4.36 24.08
C SER A 34 25.08 3.37 23.03
N PHE A 35 24.09 2.54 23.36
CA PHE A 35 23.45 1.61 22.42
C PHE A 35 22.82 2.35 21.24
N PHE A 36 22.00 3.37 21.51
CA PHE A 36 21.38 4.17 20.44
C PHE A 36 22.41 4.87 19.57
N ARG A 37 23.42 5.50 20.14
CA ARG A 37 24.51 6.17 19.38
C ARG A 37 25.25 5.20 18.48
N ALA A 38 25.58 4.01 18.96
CA ALA A 38 26.28 2.99 18.18
C ALA A 38 25.45 2.46 17.00
N ASN A 39 24.14 2.30 17.20
CA ASN A 39 23.25 1.68 16.23
C ASN A 39 22.49 2.67 15.34
N PHE A 40 22.54 3.97 15.66
CA PHE A 40 21.71 5.00 15.02
C PHE A 40 21.81 4.99 13.50
N ALA A 41 23.03 4.98 12.94
CA ALA A 41 23.22 5.03 11.49
C ALA A 41 22.66 3.78 10.80
N LEU A 42 22.91 2.60 11.36
CA LEU A 42 22.46 1.33 10.80
C LEU A 42 20.93 1.19 10.87
N LEU A 43 20.33 1.54 12.00
CA LEU A 43 18.87 1.51 12.17
C LEU A 43 18.19 2.57 11.30
N SER A 44 18.77 3.76 11.20
CA SER A 44 18.25 4.81 10.33
C SER A 44 18.24 4.38 8.86
N ALA A 45 19.35 3.83 8.37
CA ALA A 45 19.46 3.43 6.97
C ALA A 45 18.64 2.18 6.61
N GLY A 46 18.53 1.22 7.54
CA GLY A 46 17.90 -0.07 7.25
C GLY A 46 16.44 -0.19 7.71
N VAL A 47 16.01 0.62 8.69
CA VAL A 47 14.69 0.47 9.31
C VAL A 47 13.88 1.75 9.27
N LEU A 48 14.39 2.86 9.81
CA LEU A 48 13.57 4.04 10.07
C LEU A 48 13.26 4.81 8.78
N LEU A 49 14.31 5.27 8.08
CA LEU A 49 14.15 6.16 6.93
C LEU A 49 13.45 5.49 5.73
N PRO A 50 13.89 4.32 5.24
CA PRO A 50 13.23 3.70 4.09
C PRO A 50 11.78 3.29 4.36
N ASN A 51 11.42 3.10 5.64
CA ASN A 51 10.09 2.67 6.04
C ASN A 51 9.28 3.78 6.70
N ILE A 52 9.60 5.05 6.41
CA ILE A 52 8.94 6.20 7.06
C ILE A 52 7.42 6.19 6.86
N LEU A 53 6.94 5.70 5.73
CA LEU A 53 5.49 5.58 5.46
C LEU A 53 4.84 4.53 6.36
N SER A 54 5.45 3.34 6.51
CA SER A 54 4.95 2.31 7.45
C SER A 54 4.99 2.81 8.90
N LEU A 55 6.03 3.56 9.27
CA LEU A 55 6.11 4.17 10.61
C LEU A 55 5.07 5.27 10.79
N ALA A 56 4.80 6.08 9.77
CA ALA A 56 3.78 7.13 9.84
C ALA A 56 2.38 6.55 10.06
N THR A 57 2.03 5.43 9.41
CA THR A 57 0.75 4.73 9.65
C THR A 57 0.63 4.23 11.08
N LEU A 58 1.72 3.71 11.66
CA LEU A 58 1.74 3.22 13.03
C LEU A 58 1.58 4.34 14.07
N ILE A 59 2.22 5.51 13.82
CA ILE A 59 2.25 6.62 14.79
C ILE A 59 0.98 7.46 14.71
N SER A 60 0.44 7.68 13.52
CA SER A 60 -0.68 8.60 13.31
C SER A 60 -2.06 7.99 13.61
N PHE A 61 -2.15 6.68 13.85
CA PHE A 61 -3.43 5.94 13.93
C PHE A 61 -4.35 6.20 12.73
N VAL A 62 -3.83 6.79 11.67
CA VAL A 62 -4.53 7.01 10.41
C VAL A 62 -4.26 5.82 9.52
N ASP A 63 -5.32 5.09 9.21
CA ASP A 63 -5.26 4.01 8.23
C ASP A 63 -5.16 4.62 6.82
N PHE A 64 -3.93 4.78 6.34
CA PHE A 64 -3.67 5.22 4.96
C PHE A 64 -4.00 4.11 3.94
N GLY A 65 -4.45 2.95 4.40
CA GLY A 65 -4.76 1.83 3.51
C GLY A 65 -3.56 1.31 2.73
N LEU A 66 -2.35 1.48 3.26
CA LEU A 66 -1.15 0.96 2.62
C LEU A 66 -1.14 -0.57 2.65
N PRO A 67 -0.75 -1.23 1.55
CA PRO A 67 -0.54 -2.66 1.55
C PRO A 67 0.65 -3.03 2.45
N PRO A 68 0.70 -4.26 2.98
CA PRO A 68 1.83 -4.71 3.79
C PRO A 68 3.12 -4.68 2.97
N ARG A 69 4.16 -4.03 3.52
CA ARG A 69 5.48 -3.84 2.89
C ARG A 69 6.56 -4.70 3.54
N THR A 70 6.16 -5.76 4.23
CA THR A 70 7.05 -6.65 5.01
C THR A 70 8.28 -7.10 4.21
N GLY A 71 8.10 -7.50 2.94
CA GLY A 71 9.22 -7.89 2.06
C GLY A 71 10.22 -6.76 1.83
N CYS A 72 9.74 -5.54 1.60
CA CYS A 72 10.58 -4.36 1.38
C CYS A 72 11.34 -3.97 2.66
N ILE A 73 10.72 -4.11 3.84
CA ILE A 73 11.38 -3.90 5.14
C ILE A 73 12.63 -4.79 5.26
N PHE A 74 12.51 -6.08 4.92
CA PHE A 74 13.65 -7.00 4.91
C PHE A 74 14.71 -6.64 3.87
N LEU A 75 14.30 -6.21 2.66
CA LEU A 75 15.24 -5.81 1.60
C LEU A 75 16.06 -4.58 2.01
N TYR A 76 15.46 -3.54 2.58
CA TYR A 76 16.17 -2.37 3.07
C TYR A 76 17.15 -2.71 4.18
N ALA A 77 16.76 -3.54 5.12
CA ALA A 77 17.62 -3.97 6.21
C ALA A 77 18.80 -4.79 5.72
N THR A 78 18.55 -5.72 4.79
CA THR A 78 19.61 -6.53 4.15
C THR A 78 20.58 -5.64 3.41
N LEU A 79 20.08 -4.66 2.65
CA LEU A 79 20.92 -3.68 1.98
C LEU A 79 21.80 -2.90 2.97
N ALA A 80 21.24 -2.38 4.06
CA ALA A 80 22.00 -1.64 5.07
C ALA A 80 23.08 -2.51 5.73
N ALA A 81 22.78 -3.80 5.96
CA ALA A 81 23.78 -4.76 6.44
C ALA A 81 24.90 -4.99 5.41
N CYS A 82 24.57 -5.20 4.14
CA CYS A 82 25.51 -5.44 3.05
C CYS A 82 26.33 -4.19 2.68
N ALA A 83 25.75 -2.99 2.80
CA ALA A 83 26.40 -1.71 2.49
C ALA A 83 27.66 -1.45 3.34
N ARG A 84 27.82 -2.17 4.44
CA ARG A 84 29.05 -2.15 5.26
C ARG A 84 30.24 -2.78 4.52
N LEU A 85 29.98 -3.67 3.58
CA LEU A 85 30.98 -4.49 2.90
C LEU A 85 31.23 -4.05 1.46
N VAL A 86 30.23 -3.46 0.80
CA VAL A 86 30.28 -3.11 -0.61
C VAL A 86 30.54 -1.61 -0.84
N PRO A 87 31.05 -1.20 -2.02
CA PRO A 87 31.21 0.22 -2.38
C PRO A 87 29.88 0.97 -2.40
N PHE A 88 29.94 2.27 -2.10
CA PHE A 88 28.73 3.11 -2.08
C PHE A 88 27.94 3.10 -3.40
N GLY A 89 28.63 3.13 -4.56
CA GLY A 89 27.96 3.09 -5.85
C GLY A 89 27.06 1.86 -6.02
N VAL A 90 27.54 0.68 -5.59
CA VAL A 90 26.75 -0.56 -5.62
C VAL A 90 25.57 -0.46 -4.66
N SER A 91 25.79 0.03 -3.44
CA SER A 91 24.72 0.22 -2.46
C SER A 91 23.64 1.20 -2.95
N ALA A 92 24.05 2.29 -3.61
CA ALA A 92 23.15 3.28 -4.16
C ALA A 92 22.28 2.72 -5.30
N VAL A 93 22.87 1.94 -6.21
CA VAL A 93 22.13 1.27 -7.30
C VAL A 93 21.15 0.25 -6.74
N LEU A 94 21.57 -0.58 -5.80
CA LEU A 94 20.68 -1.55 -5.15
C LEU A 94 19.57 -0.85 -4.37
N PHE A 95 19.86 0.26 -3.68
CA PHE A 95 18.85 1.05 -3.00
C PHE A 95 17.81 1.61 -3.97
N ALA A 96 18.25 2.19 -5.09
CA ALA A 96 17.34 2.69 -6.12
C ALA A 96 16.45 1.57 -6.70
N ALA A 97 17.03 0.37 -6.93
CA ALA A 97 16.27 -0.79 -7.39
C ALA A 97 15.21 -1.24 -6.36
N ILE A 98 15.57 -1.27 -5.06
CA ILE A 98 14.63 -1.64 -3.99
C ILE A 98 13.53 -0.58 -3.87
N VAL A 99 13.85 0.71 -3.93
CA VAL A 99 12.85 1.80 -3.90
C VAL A 99 11.91 1.67 -5.10
N GLY A 100 12.44 1.45 -6.31
CA GLY A 100 11.62 1.23 -7.50
C GLY A 100 10.69 0.02 -7.35
N PHE A 101 11.21 -1.10 -6.87
CA PHE A 101 10.40 -2.30 -6.59
C PHE A 101 9.32 -2.04 -5.53
N ASP A 102 9.66 -1.35 -4.44
CA ASP A 102 8.74 -1.00 -3.36
C ASP A 102 7.61 -0.10 -3.84
N VAL A 103 7.92 0.94 -4.61
CA VAL A 103 6.93 1.84 -5.20
C VAL A 103 6.01 1.08 -6.15
N VAL A 104 6.58 0.32 -7.10
CA VAL A 104 5.78 -0.42 -8.08
C VAL A 104 4.91 -1.47 -7.39
N SER A 105 5.43 -2.25 -6.47
CA SER A 105 4.66 -3.28 -5.77
C SER A 105 3.57 -2.66 -4.88
N THR A 106 3.88 -1.57 -4.17
CA THR A 106 2.90 -0.86 -3.32
C THR A 106 1.76 -0.29 -4.16
N LEU A 107 2.06 0.41 -5.26
CA LEU A 107 1.04 0.97 -6.14
C LEU A 107 0.25 -0.11 -6.86
N SER A 108 0.91 -1.17 -7.35
CA SER A 108 0.23 -2.32 -7.97
C SER A 108 -0.78 -2.95 -7.02
N LEU A 109 -0.40 -3.18 -5.76
CA LEU A 109 -1.30 -3.72 -4.75
C LEU A 109 -2.41 -2.72 -4.37
N MET A 110 -2.08 -1.43 -4.21
CA MET A 110 -3.06 -0.39 -3.88
C MET A 110 -4.17 -0.27 -4.91
N PHE A 111 -3.79 -0.30 -6.19
CA PHE A 111 -4.74 -0.13 -7.30
C PHE A 111 -5.24 -1.45 -7.87
N GLY A 112 -4.71 -2.58 -7.43
CA GLY A 112 -5.09 -3.90 -7.97
C GLY A 112 -4.70 -4.08 -9.44
N LEU A 113 -3.62 -3.42 -9.86
CA LEU A 113 -3.10 -3.44 -11.23
C LEU A 113 -1.90 -4.38 -11.34
N ALA A 114 -1.77 -5.04 -12.48
CA ALA A 114 -0.50 -5.69 -12.81
C ALA A 114 0.61 -4.64 -12.98
N PRO A 115 1.89 -4.95 -12.71
CA PRO A 115 2.99 -4.00 -12.89
C PRO A 115 3.07 -3.40 -14.29
N SER A 116 2.72 -4.17 -15.34
CA SER A 116 2.65 -3.70 -16.73
C SER A 116 1.54 -2.66 -16.93
N GLU A 117 0.37 -2.89 -16.36
CA GLU A 117 -0.77 -1.96 -16.40
C GLU A 117 -0.46 -0.66 -15.64
N LEU A 118 0.22 -0.79 -14.50
CA LEU A 118 0.70 0.37 -13.75
C LEU A 118 1.68 1.21 -14.59
N MET A 119 2.62 0.57 -15.28
CA MET A 119 3.58 1.28 -16.15
C MET A 119 2.89 1.99 -17.31
N ALA A 120 1.88 1.37 -17.92
CA ALA A 120 1.05 2.00 -18.95
C ALA A 120 0.28 3.21 -18.37
N ALA A 121 -0.29 3.07 -17.16
CA ALA A 121 -0.99 4.16 -16.49
C ALA A 121 -0.06 5.35 -16.13
N LEU A 122 1.20 5.08 -15.78
CA LEU A 122 2.20 6.12 -15.50
C LEU A 122 2.51 6.99 -16.72
N GLY A 123 2.37 6.46 -17.95
CA GLY A 123 2.46 7.26 -19.18
C GLY A 123 1.45 8.41 -19.22
N HIS A 124 0.35 8.32 -18.50
CA HIS A 124 -0.69 9.36 -18.37
C HIS A 124 -0.50 10.26 -17.14
N ALA A 125 0.51 9.97 -16.29
CA ALA A 125 0.76 10.71 -15.04
C ALA A 125 1.09 12.21 -15.26
N GLN A 126 1.51 12.61 -16.46
CA GLN A 126 1.76 14.01 -16.80
C GLN A 126 0.51 14.89 -16.64
N ARG A 127 -0.69 14.30 -16.68
CA ARG A 127 -1.96 15.01 -16.47
C ARG A 127 -2.37 15.09 -15.00
N ILE A 128 -1.62 14.45 -14.10
CA ILE A 128 -1.89 14.47 -12.67
C ILE A 128 -1.11 15.62 -12.04
N HIS A 129 -1.82 16.62 -11.55
CA HIS A 129 -1.22 17.75 -10.84
C HIS A 129 -0.87 17.37 -9.40
N PHE A 130 0.20 16.61 -9.19
CA PHE A 130 0.62 16.12 -7.87
C PHE A 130 0.78 17.22 -6.82
N PHE A 131 1.20 18.41 -7.24
CA PHE A 131 1.41 19.55 -6.34
C PHE A 131 0.14 20.36 -6.05
N SER A 132 -0.98 20.06 -6.67
CA SER A 132 -2.27 20.71 -6.35
C SER A 132 -2.84 20.21 -5.01
N SER A 133 -2.42 19.05 -4.54
CA SER A 133 -2.80 18.49 -3.25
C SER A 133 -1.68 18.68 -2.21
N PRO A 134 -1.92 19.42 -1.12
CA PRO A 134 -0.95 19.55 -0.03
C PRO A 134 -0.51 18.22 0.55
N LEU A 135 -1.42 17.23 0.58
CA LEU A 135 -1.11 15.88 1.05
C LEU A 135 -0.06 15.20 0.17
N TYR A 136 -0.26 15.20 -1.15
CA TYR A 136 0.71 14.59 -2.07
C TYR A 136 2.04 15.31 -2.06
N ALA A 137 2.04 16.64 -2.02
CA ALA A 137 3.26 17.44 -1.91
C ALA A 137 4.05 17.09 -0.64
N THR A 138 3.35 16.95 0.50
CA THR A 138 3.96 16.54 1.78
C THR A 138 4.53 15.13 1.70
N MET A 139 3.80 14.17 1.15
CA MET A 139 4.28 12.78 0.99
C MET A 139 5.53 12.72 0.10
N ILE A 140 5.54 13.44 -1.02
CA ILE A 140 6.70 13.51 -1.91
C ILE A 140 7.91 14.11 -1.17
N ALA A 141 7.72 15.20 -0.43
CA ALA A 141 8.78 15.83 0.35
C ALA A 141 9.35 14.86 1.40
N VAL A 142 8.50 14.19 2.18
CA VAL A 142 8.91 13.21 3.20
C VAL A 142 9.69 12.05 2.58
N VAL A 143 9.19 11.47 1.49
CA VAL A 143 9.88 10.38 0.80
C VAL A 143 11.22 10.84 0.23
N THR A 144 11.28 12.03 -0.36
CA THR A 144 12.53 12.58 -0.91
C THR A 144 13.56 12.80 0.17
N VAL A 145 13.20 13.46 1.28
CA VAL A 145 14.09 13.69 2.42
C VAL A 145 14.56 12.35 3.02
N SER A 146 13.67 11.40 3.16
CA SER A 146 13.98 10.07 3.67
C SER A 146 14.97 9.34 2.74
N THR A 147 14.76 9.39 1.43
CA THR A 147 15.64 8.78 0.43
C THR A 147 17.04 9.40 0.46
N VAL A 148 17.14 10.73 0.43
CA VAL A 148 18.42 11.45 0.49
C VAL A 148 19.16 11.14 1.80
N SER A 149 18.44 11.14 2.92
CA SER A 149 19.01 10.80 4.23
C SER A 149 19.51 9.36 4.29
N THR A 150 18.76 8.42 3.70
CA THR A 150 19.21 7.02 3.62
C THR A 150 20.49 6.89 2.80
N LEU A 151 20.55 7.53 1.63
CA LEU A 151 21.77 7.54 0.79
C LEU A 151 22.96 8.17 1.52
N TYR A 152 22.74 9.23 2.30
CA TYR A 152 23.80 9.80 3.13
C TYR A 152 24.35 8.79 4.14
N PHE A 153 23.51 8.03 4.84
CA PHE A 153 23.98 6.99 5.75
C PHE A 153 24.68 5.84 5.02
N LEU A 154 24.18 5.43 3.87
CA LEU A 154 24.84 4.41 3.05
C LEU A 154 26.22 4.87 2.56
N TYR A 155 26.39 6.15 2.27
CA TYR A 155 27.69 6.74 1.96
C TYR A 155 28.67 6.67 3.16
N ARG A 156 28.16 6.84 4.39
CA ARG A 156 28.94 6.83 5.65
C ARG A 156 29.19 5.41 6.16
N ARG A 157 29.71 4.50 5.32
CA ARG A 157 29.92 3.07 5.60
C ARG A 157 30.56 2.78 6.97
N GLN A 158 31.57 3.57 7.39
CA GLN A 158 32.25 3.39 8.67
C GLN A 158 31.30 3.55 9.87
N THR A 159 30.30 4.43 9.77
CA THR A 159 29.28 4.59 10.81
C THR A 159 28.30 3.43 10.81
N LEU A 160 27.92 2.90 9.65
CA LEU A 160 27.11 1.69 9.54
C LEU A 160 27.84 0.47 10.16
N ALA A 161 29.15 0.35 9.94
CA ALA A 161 29.94 -0.77 10.43
C ALA A 161 30.01 -0.86 11.97
N ARG A 162 29.78 0.25 12.68
CA ARG A 162 29.75 0.28 14.14
C ARG A 162 28.47 -0.31 14.74
N GLY A 163 27.39 -0.37 13.94
CA GLY A 163 26.10 -0.87 14.39
C GLY A 163 26.08 -2.40 14.56
N SER A 164 25.27 -2.90 15.46
CA SER A 164 25.06 -4.31 15.72
C SER A 164 24.05 -4.91 14.75
N ILE A 165 24.41 -6.00 14.09
CA ILE A 165 23.49 -6.78 13.24
C ILE A 165 22.32 -7.35 14.05
N ASN A 166 22.57 -7.75 15.29
CA ASN A 166 21.49 -8.25 16.15
C ASN A 166 20.46 -7.15 16.45
N ALA A 167 20.92 -5.90 16.71
CA ALA A 167 20.04 -4.78 16.91
C ALA A 167 19.19 -4.48 15.65
N LEU A 168 19.83 -4.55 14.46
CA LEU A 168 19.13 -4.41 13.19
C LEU A 168 18.09 -5.53 13.03
N ALA A 169 18.45 -6.77 13.25
CA ALA A 169 17.54 -7.91 13.11
C ALA A 169 16.32 -7.79 14.03
N ILE A 170 16.52 -7.44 15.31
CA ILE A 170 15.42 -7.23 16.25
C ILE A 170 14.51 -6.10 15.79
N ALA A 171 15.05 -4.97 15.36
CA ALA A 171 14.27 -3.83 14.90
C ALA A 171 13.46 -4.16 13.63
N VAL A 172 14.07 -4.91 12.70
CA VAL A 172 13.40 -5.38 11.47
C VAL A 172 12.26 -6.32 11.79
N LEU A 173 12.48 -7.32 12.65
CA LEU A 173 11.43 -8.25 13.05
C LEU A 173 10.29 -7.55 13.78
N ALA A 174 10.60 -6.58 14.63
CA ALA A 174 9.59 -5.78 15.32
C ALA A 174 8.78 -4.93 14.33
N LEU A 175 9.45 -4.22 13.41
CA LEU A 175 8.75 -3.40 12.40
C LEU A 175 7.94 -4.28 11.44
N ALA A 176 8.49 -5.40 10.98
CA ALA A 176 7.79 -6.32 10.08
C ALA A 176 6.55 -6.93 10.76
N ALA A 177 6.65 -7.31 12.03
CA ALA A 177 5.50 -7.80 12.80
C ALA A 177 4.44 -6.71 12.98
N LEU A 178 4.84 -5.48 13.30
CA LEU A 178 3.93 -4.34 13.42
C LEU A 178 3.28 -3.99 12.08
N ASP A 179 4.05 -3.94 10.99
CA ASP A 179 3.54 -3.70 9.64
C ASP A 179 2.52 -4.78 9.24
N TYR A 180 2.83 -6.04 9.48
CA TYR A 180 1.92 -7.16 9.23
C TYR A 180 0.63 -7.04 10.05
N TYR A 181 0.74 -6.81 11.36
CA TYR A 181 -0.41 -6.69 12.26
C TYR A 181 -1.29 -5.49 11.95
N SER A 182 -0.69 -4.33 11.72
CA SER A 182 -1.43 -3.10 11.39
C SER A 182 -2.14 -3.20 10.05
N ASN A 183 -1.57 -3.95 9.13
CA ASN A 183 -2.09 -4.13 7.77
C ASN A 183 -2.82 -5.47 7.58
N VAL A 184 -3.16 -6.20 8.66
CA VAL A 184 -3.92 -7.46 8.53
C VAL A 184 -5.25 -7.23 7.81
N SER A 185 -5.98 -6.17 8.14
CA SER A 185 -7.20 -5.80 7.42
C SER A 185 -6.91 -5.38 5.96
N ALA A 186 -5.80 -4.69 5.74
CA ALA A 186 -5.32 -4.35 4.40
C ALA A 186 -4.84 -5.62 3.67
N HIS A 187 -4.12 -6.51 4.33
CA HIS A 187 -3.71 -7.80 3.76
C HIS A 187 -4.93 -8.62 3.30
N TYR A 188 -6.00 -8.65 4.08
CA TYR A 188 -7.27 -9.24 3.66
C TYR A 188 -7.91 -8.46 2.51
N ARG A 189 -7.80 -7.16 2.47
CA ARG A 189 -8.26 -6.31 1.35
C ARG A 189 -7.45 -6.56 0.08
N PHE A 190 -6.13 -6.47 0.16
CA PHE A 190 -5.22 -6.57 -0.99
C PHE A 190 -4.91 -8.03 -1.37
N GLY A 191 -4.79 -8.95 -0.42
CA GLY A 191 -4.68 -10.38 -0.70
C GLY A 191 -5.92 -10.97 -1.35
N SER A 192 -7.07 -10.30 -1.25
CA SER A 192 -8.30 -10.70 -1.94
C SER A 192 -8.34 -10.28 -3.40
N LEU A 193 -7.51 -9.34 -3.82
CA LEU A 193 -7.34 -9.01 -5.24
C LEU A 193 -6.76 -10.20 -6.01
N VAL A 194 -5.97 -11.03 -5.35
CA VAL A 194 -5.41 -12.28 -5.90
C VAL A 194 -6.31 -13.48 -5.59
N GLY A 195 -7.24 -13.35 -4.64
CA GLY A 195 -8.09 -14.45 -4.17
C GLY A 195 -9.33 -14.65 -5.03
N ARG A 196 -9.28 -15.59 -5.98
CA ARG A 196 -10.42 -16.00 -6.82
C ARG A 196 -11.66 -16.50 -6.05
N ASN A 197 -11.59 -16.70 -4.75
CA ASN A 197 -12.60 -17.40 -3.94
C ASN A 197 -13.42 -16.53 -2.99
N LYS A 198 -13.30 -15.18 -3.03
CA LYS A 198 -14.12 -14.33 -2.15
C LYS A 198 -15.46 -14.00 -2.81
N PRO A 199 -16.53 -13.87 -2.01
CA PRO A 199 -17.83 -13.49 -2.55
C PRO A 199 -17.69 -12.13 -3.26
N MET A 200 -18.16 -12.08 -4.48
CA MET A 200 -18.31 -10.88 -5.29
C MET A 200 -19.79 -10.65 -5.49
N ALA A 201 -20.24 -9.43 -5.27
CA ALA A 201 -21.60 -9.04 -5.59
C ALA A 201 -21.58 -7.73 -6.36
N SER A 202 -22.10 -7.74 -7.56
CA SER A 202 -22.39 -6.52 -8.33
C SER A 202 -23.58 -5.81 -7.70
N ALA A 203 -23.47 -4.49 -7.47
CA ALA A 203 -24.60 -3.69 -7.02
C ALA A 203 -25.74 -3.70 -8.03
N ILE A 204 -25.41 -3.74 -9.31
CA ILE A 204 -26.38 -3.85 -10.42
C ILE A 204 -27.19 -5.15 -10.33
N ASP A 205 -26.56 -6.26 -9.95
CA ASP A 205 -27.25 -7.55 -9.83
C ASP A 205 -28.04 -7.67 -8.52
N VAL A 206 -27.42 -7.30 -7.40
CA VAL A 206 -28.08 -7.37 -6.07
C VAL A 206 -29.31 -6.47 -6.00
N SER A 207 -29.29 -5.31 -6.69
CA SER A 207 -30.47 -4.45 -6.79
C SER A 207 -31.58 -4.97 -7.71
N GLY A 208 -31.31 -6.05 -8.47
CA GLY A 208 -32.22 -6.51 -9.52
C GLY A 208 -32.24 -5.65 -10.78
N PHE A 209 -31.39 -4.61 -10.83
CA PHE A 209 -31.38 -3.66 -11.93
C PHE A 209 -31.06 -4.30 -13.27
N ARG A 210 -30.11 -5.22 -13.35
CA ARG A 210 -29.74 -5.94 -14.58
C ARG A 210 -30.94 -6.68 -15.20
N ALA A 211 -31.76 -7.30 -14.37
CA ALA A 211 -32.95 -8.00 -14.83
C ALA A 211 -34.06 -7.03 -15.29
N ALA A 212 -34.23 -5.92 -14.58
CA ALA A 212 -35.28 -4.93 -14.82
C ALA A 212 -34.92 -3.90 -15.92
N ALA A 213 -33.64 -3.68 -16.18
CA ALA A 213 -33.19 -2.67 -17.13
C ALA A 213 -33.72 -2.94 -18.54
N GLY A 214 -34.33 -1.93 -19.14
CA GLY A 214 -34.84 -2.01 -20.51
C GLY A 214 -36.15 -2.77 -20.71
N VAL A 215 -36.76 -3.36 -19.65
CA VAL A 215 -38.03 -4.13 -19.81
C VAL A 215 -39.19 -3.23 -20.19
N ASN A 216 -39.21 -1.99 -19.70
CA ASN A 216 -40.34 -1.06 -19.87
C ASN A 216 -40.09 0.01 -20.95
N GLY A 217 -39.09 -0.13 -21.80
CA GLY A 217 -38.78 0.81 -22.88
C GLY A 217 -38.32 2.21 -22.43
N ARG A 218 -37.94 2.37 -21.15
CA ARG A 218 -37.47 3.62 -20.60
C ARG A 218 -35.96 3.77 -20.76
N ASN A 219 -35.49 5.00 -20.89
CA ASN A 219 -34.05 5.26 -20.87
C ASN A 219 -33.42 4.78 -19.55
N VAL A 220 -32.22 4.23 -19.67
CA VAL A 220 -31.42 3.70 -18.57
C VAL A 220 -30.18 4.59 -18.41
N VAL A 221 -29.93 5.09 -17.22
CA VAL A 221 -28.73 5.87 -16.89
C VAL A 221 -28.04 5.17 -15.72
N VAL A 222 -26.79 4.80 -15.92
CA VAL A 222 -25.89 4.26 -14.87
C VAL A 222 -24.80 5.28 -14.62
N VAL A 223 -24.73 5.78 -13.39
CA VAL A 223 -23.67 6.71 -12.97
C VAL A 223 -22.75 5.99 -12.01
N VAL A 224 -21.49 5.82 -12.42
CA VAL A 224 -20.43 5.25 -11.58
C VAL A 224 -19.61 6.39 -11.01
N ALA A 225 -19.70 6.60 -9.70
CA ALA A 225 -18.88 7.58 -8.99
C ALA A 225 -17.62 6.90 -8.46
N GLU A 226 -16.48 7.25 -9.05
CA GLU A 226 -15.20 6.69 -8.66
C GLU A 226 -14.75 7.19 -7.29
N SER A 227 -14.00 6.35 -6.58
CA SER A 227 -13.35 6.67 -5.29
C SER A 227 -14.29 7.11 -4.16
N LEU A 228 -15.61 7.04 -4.35
CA LEU A 228 -16.58 7.45 -3.33
C LEU A 228 -16.61 6.44 -2.17
N GLY A 229 -16.60 5.15 -2.46
CA GLY A 229 -16.65 4.08 -1.49
C GLY A 229 -17.92 4.10 -0.62
N TYR A 230 -17.94 3.27 0.43
CA TYR A 230 -18.97 3.29 1.44
C TYR A 230 -18.48 4.03 2.68
N LEU A 231 -19.03 5.20 2.93
CA LEU A 231 -18.62 6.03 4.07
C LEU A 231 -19.10 5.39 5.38
N ILE A 232 -18.16 5.06 6.26
CA ILE A 232 -18.45 4.44 7.57
C ILE A 232 -19.23 5.43 8.45
N ASN A 233 -18.91 6.72 8.37
CA ASN A 233 -19.60 7.76 9.14
C ASN A 233 -21.04 7.98 8.63
N PRO A 234 -22.07 7.73 9.47
CA PRO A 234 -23.48 7.85 9.07
C PRO A 234 -23.86 9.25 8.58
N LYS A 235 -23.32 10.30 9.23
CA LYS A 235 -23.63 11.69 8.87
C LYS A 235 -23.12 12.04 7.47
N LEU A 236 -21.93 11.53 7.09
CA LEU A 236 -21.40 11.74 5.75
C LEU A 236 -22.18 10.96 4.70
N ARG A 237 -22.65 9.74 5.02
CA ARG A 237 -23.56 8.99 4.13
C ARG A 237 -24.84 9.73 3.89
N GLU A 238 -25.42 10.28 4.95
CA GLU A 238 -26.65 11.07 4.86
C GLU A 238 -26.49 12.31 3.98
N LEU A 239 -25.37 13.02 4.08
CA LEU A 239 -25.06 14.16 3.21
C LEU A 239 -25.04 13.77 1.72
N ILE A 240 -24.50 12.60 1.38
CA ILE A 240 -24.47 12.13 0.00
C ILE A 240 -25.85 11.64 -0.45
N ALA A 241 -26.61 11.02 0.44
CA ALA A 241 -27.94 10.52 0.15
C ALA A 241 -29.02 11.63 0.14
N ALA A 242 -28.78 12.73 0.83
CA ALA A 242 -29.76 13.82 0.98
C ALA A 242 -30.31 14.35 -0.35
N PRO A 243 -29.53 14.56 -1.41
CA PRO A 243 -30.06 14.98 -2.71
C PRO A 243 -31.04 13.97 -3.32
N LEU A 244 -30.83 12.68 -3.10
CA LEU A 244 -31.70 11.61 -3.61
C LEU A 244 -33.00 11.50 -2.81
N ASN A 245 -33.02 11.97 -1.57
CA ASN A 245 -34.19 12.01 -0.71
C ASN A 245 -35.00 13.32 -0.85
N ASP A 246 -34.64 14.17 -1.82
CA ASP A 246 -35.41 15.40 -2.09
C ASP A 246 -36.87 15.06 -2.44
N PRO A 247 -37.89 15.71 -1.83
CA PRO A 247 -39.29 15.46 -2.13
C PRO A 247 -39.64 15.59 -3.62
N ARG A 248 -38.93 16.43 -4.37
CA ARG A 248 -39.13 16.58 -5.82
C ARG A 248 -38.71 15.30 -6.60
N ILE A 249 -37.70 14.57 -6.11
CA ILE A 249 -37.30 13.28 -6.67
C ILE A 249 -38.29 12.21 -6.25
N ALA A 250 -38.63 12.13 -4.97
CA ALA A 250 -39.55 11.14 -4.42
C ALA A 250 -40.98 11.22 -5.06
N LYS A 251 -41.39 12.39 -5.55
CA LYS A 251 -42.65 12.54 -6.28
C LYS A 251 -42.69 11.75 -7.61
N ASN A 252 -41.57 11.63 -8.27
CA ASN A 252 -41.48 11.09 -9.62
C ASN A 252 -40.71 9.78 -9.73
N TYR A 253 -39.96 9.41 -8.67
CA TYR A 253 -39.06 8.24 -8.67
C TYR A 253 -39.21 7.46 -7.38
N VAL A 254 -39.06 6.16 -7.49
CA VAL A 254 -38.87 5.26 -6.33
C VAL A 254 -37.37 5.15 -6.10
N VAL A 255 -36.92 5.61 -4.92
CA VAL A 255 -35.48 5.52 -4.56
C VAL A 255 -35.29 4.30 -3.67
N THR A 256 -34.40 3.41 -4.08
CA THR A 256 -33.93 2.28 -3.26
C THR A 256 -32.43 2.43 -3.03
N SER A 257 -31.98 2.07 -1.84
CA SER A 257 -30.56 2.12 -1.48
C SER A 257 -30.09 0.79 -0.89
N GLY A 258 -28.82 0.48 -1.10
CA GLY A 258 -28.21 -0.71 -0.56
C GLY A 258 -26.67 -0.58 -0.60
N HIS A 259 -26.01 -1.60 -0.11
CA HIS A 259 -24.55 -1.68 -0.19
C HIS A 259 -24.12 -3.11 -0.50
N THR A 260 -22.99 -3.23 -1.16
CA THR A 260 -22.36 -4.50 -1.44
C THR A 260 -20.92 -4.49 -0.96
N VAL A 261 -20.38 -5.66 -0.67
CA VAL A 261 -18.96 -5.82 -0.38
C VAL A 261 -18.24 -5.99 -1.71
N TYR A 262 -17.25 -5.14 -1.96
CA TYR A 262 -16.43 -5.21 -3.15
C TYR A 262 -14.94 -5.12 -2.82
N TYR A 263 -14.12 -5.46 -3.78
CA TYR A 263 -12.67 -5.33 -3.74
C TYR A 263 -12.17 -4.88 -5.12
N GLY A 264 -10.94 -4.39 -5.16
CA GLY A 264 -10.31 -3.93 -6.38
C GLY A 264 -10.43 -2.43 -6.61
N ALA A 265 -9.69 -1.97 -7.60
CA ALA A 265 -9.69 -0.59 -8.04
C ALA A 265 -10.80 -0.34 -9.07
N THR A 266 -10.78 0.85 -9.67
CA THR A 266 -11.76 1.34 -10.64
C THR A 266 -12.13 0.33 -11.72
N THR A 267 -11.14 -0.24 -12.43
CA THR A 267 -11.38 -1.18 -13.53
C THR A 267 -12.00 -2.49 -13.08
N ALA A 268 -11.59 -3.00 -11.91
CA ALA A 268 -12.21 -4.18 -11.32
C ALA A 268 -13.68 -3.91 -10.93
N ALA A 269 -13.99 -2.69 -10.50
CA ALA A 269 -15.35 -2.26 -10.22
C ALA A 269 -16.17 -2.17 -11.52
N GLU A 270 -15.64 -1.55 -12.56
CA GLU A 270 -16.30 -1.46 -13.87
C GLU A 270 -16.62 -2.86 -14.43
N MET A 271 -15.64 -3.77 -14.43
CA MET A 271 -15.83 -5.13 -14.90
C MET A 271 -16.88 -5.92 -14.09
N ARG A 272 -16.88 -5.74 -12.77
CA ARG A 272 -17.88 -6.35 -11.89
C ARG A 272 -19.28 -5.81 -12.19
N GLU A 273 -19.45 -4.49 -12.23
CA GLU A 273 -20.77 -3.90 -12.41
C GLU A 273 -21.31 -4.12 -13.83
N LEU A 274 -20.47 -3.99 -14.84
CA LEU A 274 -20.89 -4.16 -16.23
C LEU A 274 -21.09 -5.63 -16.63
N CYS A 275 -20.17 -6.52 -16.19
CA CYS A 275 -20.09 -7.88 -16.74
C CYS A 275 -20.21 -8.99 -15.68
N ASP A 276 -20.43 -8.65 -14.40
CA ASP A 276 -20.44 -9.60 -13.27
C ASP A 276 -19.24 -10.57 -13.29
N THR A 277 -18.05 -10.03 -13.55
CA THR A 277 -16.82 -10.81 -13.67
C THR A 277 -15.69 -10.27 -12.82
N ARG A 278 -14.75 -11.17 -12.50
CA ARG A 278 -13.49 -10.86 -11.80
C ARG A 278 -12.30 -10.77 -12.75
N VAL A 279 -12.52 -10.98 -14.02
CA VAL A 279 -11.47 -10.93 -15.02
C VAL A 279 -10.95 -9.50 -15.12
N ALA A 280 -9.63 -9.34 -15.19
CA ALA A 280 -9.02 -8.05 -15.47
C ALA A 280 -9.42 -7.55 -16.86
N TYR A 281 -9.59 -6.25 -17.02
CA TYR A 281 -10.05 -5.67 -18.29
C TYR A 281 -9.15 -6.04 -19.48
N GLY A 282 -7.82 -6.10 -19.27
CA GLY A 282 -6.87 -6.50 -20.31
C GLY A 282 -6.96 -7.97 -20.75
N GLU A 283 -7.49 -8.82 -19.85
CA GLU A 283 -7.69 -10.26 -20.11
C GLU A 283 -9.13 -10.59 -20.52
N PHE A 284 -10.01 -9.60 -20.55
CA PHE A 284 -11.41 -9.80 -20.83
C PHE A 284 -11.63 -10.17 -22.29
N VAL A 285 -12.11 -11.36 -22.50
CA VAL A 285 -12.58 -11.86 -23.80
C VAL A 285 -14.05 -12.21 -23.65
N PRO A 286 -14.94 -11.60 -24.43
CA PRO A 286 -16.35 -11.97 -24.42
C PRO A 286 -16.49 -13.48 -24.67
N LYS A 287 -17.09 -14.20 -23.74
CA LYS A 287 -17.39 -15.62 -23.91
C LYS A 287 -18.85 -15.77 -24.36
N ASN A 288 -19.12 -16.76 -25.19
CA ASN A 288 -20.48 -17.12 -25.54
C ASN A 288 -21.27 -17.41 -24.25
N GLY A 289 -22.30 -16.61 -24.01
CA GLY A 289 -23.17 -16.72 -22.83
C GLY A 289 -22.82 -15.82 -21.64
N GLN A 290 -21.74 -15.06 -21.69
CA GLN A 290 -21.44 -14.01 -20.71
C GLN A 290 -21.80 -12.66 -21.32
N SER A 291 -22.97 -12.12 -20.98
CA SER A 291 -23.44 -10.86 -21.51
C SER A 291 -23.18 -9.75 -20.49
N CYS A 292 -22.44 -8.74 -20.90
CA CYS A 292 -22.30 -7.51 -20.13
C CYS A 292 -23.60 -6.68 -20.20
N LEU A 293 -23.80 -5.76 -19.28
CA LEU A 293 -25.00 -4.92 -19.24
C LEU A 293 -25.27 -4.19 -20.58
N PRO A 294 -24.28 -3.58 -21.26
CA PRO A 294 -24.49 -2.98 -22.57
C PRO A 294 -25.01 -3.98 -23.62
N ASP A 295 -24.45 -5.19 -23.68
CA ASP A 295 -24.94 -6.26 -24.60
C ASP A 295 -26.37 -6.66 -24.30
N ILE A 296 -26.72 -6.80 -23.02
CA ILE A 296 -28.08 -7.13 -22.59
C ILE A 296 -29.06 -6.03 -23.06
N LEU A 297 -28.68 -4.78 -22.89
CA LEU A 297 -29.49 -3.65 -23.31
C LEU A 297 -29.58 -3.58 -24.84
N HIS A 298 -28.49 -3.82 -25.56
CA HIS A 298 -28.48 -3.88 -27.01
C HIS A 298 -29.44 -4.96 -27.54
N SER A 299 -29.45 -6.15 -26.93
CA SER A 299 -30.40 -7.22 -27.28
C SER A 299 -31.89 -6.86 -27.08
N ARG A 300 -32.15 -5.80 -26.25
CA ARG A 300 -33.46 -5.22 -25.98
C ARG A 300 -33.75 -3.98 -26.83
N GLY A 301 -32.93 -3.69 -27.85
CA GLY A 301 -33.10 -2.59 -28.79
C GLY A 301 -32.59 -1.25 -28.32
N TYR A 302 -31.76 -1.21 -27.30
CA TYR A 302 -31.11 0.04 -26.81
C TYR A 302 -29.81 0.30 -27.55
N THR A 303 -29.46 1.57 -27.68
CA THR A 303 -28.13 2.02 -28.00
C THR A 303 -27.42 2.38 -26.72
N SER A 304 -26.27 1.76 -26.47
CA SER A 304 -25.47 1.94 -25.26
C SER A 304 -24.34 2.95 -25.49
N ILE A 305 -24.29 3.96 -24.66
CA ILE A 305 -23.29 5.05 -24.75
C ILE A 305 -22.50 5.11 -23.45
N ALA A 306 -21.18 5.05 -23.53
CA ALA A 306 -20.27 5.33 -22.41
C ALA A 306 -19.79 6.77 -22.47
N VAL A 307 -19.78 7.43 -21.32
CA VAL A 307 -19.21 8.78 -21.15
C VAL A 307 -18.26 8.76 -19.97
N HIS A 308 -17.00 9.11 -20.20
CA HIS A 308 -15.99 9.13 -19.15
C HIS A 308 -15.21 10.44 -19.19
N ALA A 309 -15.15 11.16 -18.07
CA ALA A 309 -14.55 12.51 -18.00
C ALA A 309 -13.02 12.53 -18.15
N TYR A 310 -12.34 11.39 -18.07
CA TYR A 310 -10.90 11.28 -18.25
C TYR A 310 -10.54 10.68 -19.62
N THR A 311 -9.24 10.57 -19.93
CA THR A 311 -8.78 10.04 -21.22
C THR A 311 -9.11 8.56 -21.38
N GLY A 312 -9.56 8.18 -22.56
CA GLY A 312 -9.85 6.78 -22.90
C GLY A 312 -8.61 5.89 -22.99
N GLY A 313 -7.42 6.49 -23.15
CA GLY A 313 -6.16 5.73 -23.08
C GLY A 313 -5.81 5.25 -21.68
N MET A 314 -6.34 5.88 -20.61
CA MET A 314 -6.12 5.38 -19.26
C MET A 314 -6.90 4.10 -19.03
N PHE A 315 -6.19 3.06 -18.57
CA PHE A 315 -6.74 1.70 -18.41
C PHE A 315 -7.28 1.11 -19.73
N GLU A 316 -6.77 1.56 -20.86
CA GLU A 316 -7.10 1.01 -22.18
C GLU A 316 -8.61 0.95 -22.46
N ARG A 317 -9.40 1.92 -21.96
CA ARG A 317 -10.86 1.90 -22.07
C ARG A 317 -11.34 1.89 -23.52
N LYS A 318 -10.63 2.58 -24.42
CA LYS A 318 -10.91 2.57 -25.88
C LYS A 318 -10.82 1.17 -26.48
N GLU A 319 -10.02 0.28 -25.91
CA GLU A 319 -9.81 -1.09 -26.39
C GLU A 319 -10.81 -2.08 -25.83
N TRP A 320 -11.29 -1.90 -24.59
CA TRP A 320 -12.15 -2.89 -23.96
C TRP A 320 -13.63 -2.47 -23.82
N TYR A 321 -13.98 -1.19 -23.84
CA TYR A 321 -15.38 -0.75 -23.82
C TYR A 321 -16.18 -1.29 -25.01
N PRO A 322 -15.66 -1.31 -26.26
CA PRO A 322 -16.34 -1.97 -27.36
C PRO A 322 -16.59 -3.46 -27.11
N LYS A 323 -15.65 -4.14 -26.42
CA LYS A 323 -15.76 -5.57 -26.12
C LYS A 323 -16.86 -5.89 -25.11
N VAL A 324 -17.28 -4.94 -24.28
CA VAL A 324 -18.39 -5.11 -23.33
C VAL A 324 -19.73 -4.65 -23.91
N GLY A 325 -19.75 -4.19 -25.16
CA GLY A 325 -20.97 -3.93 -25.93
C GLY A 325 -21.42 -2.47 -25.93
N PHE A 326 -20.56 -1.50 -25.65
CA PHE A 326 -20.89 -0.10 -25.90
C PHE A 326 -20.88 0.22 -27.39
N ASP A 327 -21.94 0.86 -27.87
CA ASP A 327 -22.08 1.30 -29.27
C ASP A 327 -21.33 2.59 -29.56
N LYS A 328 -21.20 3.45 -28.54
CA LYS A 328 -20.49 4.74 -28.62
C LYS A 328 -19.78 5.06 -27.32
N GLU A 329 -18.67 5.74 -27.45
CA GLU A 329 -17.83 6.12 -26.33
C GLU A 329 -17.39 7.58 -26.48
N TYR A 330 -17.44 8.32 -25.36
CA TYR A 330 -16.97 9.68 -25.27
C TYR A 330 -16.06 9.82 -24.06
N PHE A 331 -14.84 10.24 -24.29
CA PHE A 331 -13.83 10.45 -23.26
C PHE A 331 -13.53 11.94 -23.06
N GLY A 332 -12.75 12.27 -22.05
CA GLY A 332 -12.43 13.65 -21.73
C GLY A 332 -11.87 14.45 -22.91
N GLU A 333 -11.08 13.80 -23.78
CA GLU A 333 -10.57 14.41 -25.02
C GLU A 333 -11.67 14.72 -26.04
N ASP A 334 -12.78 13.99 -26.04
CA ASP A 334 -13.91 14.20 -26.95
C ASP A 334 -14.89 15.24 -26.39
N LEU A 335 -14.89 15.44 -25.04
CA LEU A 335 -15.79 16.32 -24.32
C LEU A 335 -15.19 17.71 -24.09
N ALA A 336 -13.86 17.86 -24.21
CA ALA A 336 -13.20 19.14 -24.07
C ALA A 336 -13.66 20.10 -25.21
N PRO A 337 -13.96 21.38 -24.92
CA PRO A 337 -14.23 22.34 -25.97
C PRO A 337 -13.05 22.34 -26.95
N GLN A 338 -13.32 22.13 -28.23
CA GLN A 338 -12.32 22.30 -29.26
C GLN A 338 -11.98 23.81 -29.30
N THR A 339 -10.87 24.18 -28.65
CA THR A 339 -10.33 25.55 -28.63
C THR A 339 -9.54 25.83 -29.90
#